data_1e2fc9e7ae3503480d41d62a3e32439f
#
_entry.id   1e2fc9e7ae3503480d41d62a3e32439f
#
_cell.length_a   1.000
_cell.length_b   1.000
_cell.length_c   1.000
_cell.angle_alpha   90.00
_cell.angle_beta   90.00
_cell.angle_gamma   90.00
#
_symmetry.space_group_name_H-M   'P 1'
#
loop_
_entity.id
_entity.type
_entity.pdbx_description
1 polymer ?
#
loop_
_entity_poly.entity_id
_entity_poly.type
_entity_poly.pdbx_seq_one_letter_code
_entity_poly.pdbx_strand_id
1 'polypeptide(L)'
;MFTWESQPFLMGKFPAGNLLLSFAILCAGASVKKVLTVFRHMGVLVYNEPTYYYHQRHLLIPTIISFWRKYQTKLLDSLKGKEVVIAGDGRHDSMGHSAKYGTYTIFCCTIGLIIHIVLVQASKIHLS
;
A
#
# COMPACT_ATOMS: atom_id res chain seq x y z
N MET A 1 -38.55 12.56 -8.37
CA MET A 1 -38.07 11.19 -8.12
C MET A 1 -37.00 11.26 -7.05
N PHE A 2 -37.25 10.73 -5.85
CA PHE A 2 -36.27 10.72 -4.79
C PHE A 2 -35.34 9.50 -5.00
N THR A 3 -34.04 9.73 -5.18
CA THR A 3 -33.04 8.68 -5.26
C THR A 3 -32.39 8.55 -3.87
N TRP A 4 -32.51 7.39 -3.26
CA TRP A 4 -31.84 7.10 -2.01
C TRP A 4 -30.49 6.42 -2.30
N GLU A 5 -29.43 6.90 -1.67
CA GLU A 5 -28.08 6.33 -1.79
C GLU A 5 -27.62 5.86 -0.42
N SER A 6 -27.13 4.62 -0.35
CA SER A 6 -26.64 4.03 0.91
C SER A 6 -25.31 4.63 1.40
N GLN A 7 -24.61 5.34 0.56
CA GLN A 7 -23.31 5.94 0.85
C GLN A 7 -23.00 7.08 -0.13
N PRO A 8 -22.20 8.07 0.26
CA PRO A 8 -21.81 9.14 -0.64
C PRO A 8 -20.86 8.62 -1.73
N PHE A 9 -20.83 9.33 -2.85
CA PHE A 9 -19.91 9.05 -3.95
C PHE A 9 -18.69 9.97 -3.90
N LEU A 10 -17.50 9.38 -4.04
CA LEU A 10 -16.25 10.11 -4.23
C LEU A 10 -16.02 10.31 -5.73
N MET A 11 -15.59 11.53 -6.11
CA MET A 11 -15.40 11.94 -7.51
C MET A 11 -16.63 11.67 -8.39
N GLY A 12 -17.85 11.69 -7.81
CA GLY A 12 -19.10 11.41 -8.53
C GLY A 12 -19.24 9.99 -9.09
N LYS A 13 -18.32 9.09 -8.78
CA LYS A 13 -18.27 7.75 -9.41
C LYS A 13 -18.09 6.59 -8.42
N PHE A 14 -17.31 6.77 -7.38
CA PHE A 14 -16.92 5.67 -6.48
C PHE A 14 -17.69 5.75 -5.16
N PRO A 15 -18.48 4.71 -4.79
CA PRO A 15 -19.07 4.64 -3.48
C PRO A 15 -18.01 4.69 -2.38
N ALA A 16 -18.13 5.65 -1.47
CA ALA A 16 -17.10 5.94 -0.48
C ALA A 16 -16.77 4.76 0.45
N GLY A 17 -17.80 4.04 0.90
CA GLY A 17 -17.62 2.87 1.77
C GLY A 17 -16.91 1.71 1.05
N ASN A 18 -17.19 1.52 -0.24
CA ASN A 18 -16.52 0.48 -1.03
C ASN A 18 -15.04 0.79 -1.20
N LEU A 19 -14.69 2.05 -1.47
CA LEU A 19 -13.29 2.45 -1.60
C LEU A 19 -12.57 2.39 -0.25
N LEU A 20 -13.22 2.80 0.83
CA LEU A 20 -12.68 2.72 2.19
C LEU A 20 -12.43 1.26 2.60
N LEU A 21 -13.34 0.34 2.28
CA LEU A 21 -13.15 -1.09 2.53
C LEU A 21 -11.92 -1.62 1.78
N SER A 22 -11.77 -1.27 0.50
CA SER A 22 -10.60 -1.66 -0.28
C SER A 22 -9.29 -1.12 0.31
N PHE A 23 -9.29 0.13 0.76
CA PHE A 23 -8.15 0.73 1.44
C PHE A 23 -7.82 0.03 2.76
N ALA A 24 -8.83 -0.28 3.57
CA ALA A 24 -8.66 -1.00 4.83
C ALA A 24 -8.08 -2.40 4.62
N ILE A 25 -8.56 -3.16 3.62
CA ILE A 25 -8.03 -4.48 3.25
C ILE A 25 -6.55 -4.36 2.85
N LEU A 26 -6.21 -3.36 2.03
CA LEU A 26 -4.83 -3.12 1.60
C LEU A 26 -3.91 -2.80 2.78
N CYS A 27 -4.30 -1.87 3.63
CA CYS A 27 -3.50 -1.46 4.79
C CYS A 27 -3.35 -2.59 5.84
N ALA A 28 -4.37 -3.42 6.01
CA ALA A 28 -4.32 -4.55 6.92
C ALA A 28 -3.49 -5.73 6.38
N GLY A 29 -3.12 -5.72 5.08
CA GLY A 29 -2.50 -6.88 4.44
C GLY A 29 -3.40 -8.12 4.45
N ALA A 30 -4.72 -7.91 4.52
CA ALA A 30 -5.69 -9.00 4.63
C ALA A 30 -5.98 -9.65 3.27
N SER A 31 -6.37 -10.93 3.30
CA SER A 31 -6.86 -11.61 2.11
C SER A 31 -8.22 -11.03 1.70
N VAL A 32 -8.27 -10.39 0.54
CA VAL A 32 -9.51 -9.83 -0.01
C VAL A 32 -10.61 -10.88 -0.11
N LYS A 33 -10.28 -12.07 -0.60
CA LYS A 33 -11.24 -13.18 -0.73
C LYS A 33 -11.87 -13.54 0.61
N LYS A 34 -11.06 -13.68 1.68
CA LYS A 34 -11.56 -14.00 3.02
C LYS A 34 -12.47 -12.90 3.57
N VAL A 35 -12.06 -11.64 3.44
CA VAL A 35 -12.86 -10.50 3.93
C VAL A 35 -14.20 -10.43 3.20
N LEU A 36 -14.20 -10.48 1.87
CA LEU A 36 -15.45 -10.44 1.10
C LEU A 36 -16.36 -11.64 1.38
N THR A 37 -15.78 -12.81 1.67
CA THR A 37 -16.54 -13.99 2.09
C THR A 37 -17.24 -13.77 3.42
N VAL A 38 -16.58 -13.16 4.41
CA VAL A 38 -17.20 -12.80 5.70
C VAL A 38 -18.42 -11.90 5.48
N PHE A 39 -18.29 -10.84 4.68
CA PHE A 39 -19.43 -9.95 4.37
C PHE A 39 -20.61 -10.70 3.73
N ARG A 40 -20.33 -11.62 2.81
CA ARG A 40 -21.38 -12.42 2.16
C ARG A 40 -22.08 -13.35 3.16
N HIS A 41 -21.35 -13.99 4.07
CA HIS A 41 -21.94 -14.80 5.12
C HIS A 41 -22.77 -14.00 6.13
N MET A 42 -22.45 -12.73 6.32
CA MET A 42 -23.25 -11.80 7.12
C MET A 42 -24.50 -11.30 6.39
N GLY A 43 -24.70 -11.68 5.11
CA GLY A 43 -25.78 -11.15 4.30
C GLY A 43 -25.61 -9.70 3.86
N VAL A 44 -24.40 -9.15 3.96
CA VAL A 44 -24.10 -7.78 3.54
C VAL A 44 -23.70 -7.77 2.08
N LEU A 45 -24.35 -6.92 1.30
CA LEU A 45 -23.98 -6.70 -0.10
C LEU A 45 -22.62 -6.00 -0.18
N VAL A 46 -21.70 -6.62 -0.86
CA VAL A 46 -20.34 -6.10 -1.07
C VAL A 46 -19.92 -6.37 -2.51
N TYR A 47 -19.02 -5.56 -3.02
CA TYR A 47 -18.44 -5.73 -4.35
C TYR A 47 -17.64 -7.06 -4.45
N ASN A 48 -17.25 -7.43 -5.66
CA ASN A 48 -16.48 -8.64 -5.94
C ASN A 48 -14.96 -8.37 -6.01
N GLU A 49 -14.15 -9.43 -6.02
CA GLU A 49 -12.68 -9.32 -6.05
C GLU A 49 -12.13 -8.47 -7.22
N PRO A 50 -12.63 -8.57 -8.47
CA PRO A 50 -12.16 -7.70 -9.56
C PRO A 50 -12.28 -6.21 -9.25
N THR A 51 -13.34 -5.79 -8.56
CA THR A 51 -13.51 -4.39 -8.13
C THR A 51 -12.45 -3.98 -7.14
N TYR A 52 -12.08 -4.85 -6.19
CA TYR A 52 -10.97 -4.60 -5.28
C TYR A 52 -9.67 -4.34 -6.04
N TYR A 53 -9.31 -5.23 -6.98
CA TYR A 53 -8.08 -5.09 -7.75
C TYR A 53 -8.08 -3.87 -8.67
N TYR A 54 -9.25 -3.46 -9.15
CA TYR A 54 -9.41 -2.20 -9.86
C TYR A 54 -9.11 -1.00 -8.95
N HIS A 55 -9.71 -0.96 -7.75
CA HIS A 55 -9.43 0.09 -6.76
C HIS A 55 -7.96 0.12 -6.37
N GLN A 56 -7.38 -1.04 -6.09
CA GLN A 56 -5.97 -1.16 -5.72
C GLN A 56 -5.05 -0.57 -6.78
N ARG A 57 -5.21 -0.99 -8.03
CA ARG A 57 -4.32 -0.64 -9.13
C ARG A 57 -4.48 0.81 -9.58
N HIS A 58 -5.71 1.29 -9.69
CA HIS A 58 -6.01 2.56 -10.35
C HIS A 58 -6.22 3.73 -9.40
N LEU A 59 -6.50 3.45 -8.12
CA LEU A 59 -6.80 4.49 -7.14
C LEU A 59 -5.85 4.46 -5.94
N LEU A 60 -5.76 3.32 -5.25
CA LEU A 60 -5.07 3.26 -3.95
C LEU A 60 -3.55 3.34 -4.10
N ILE A 61 -2.96 2.46 -4.88
CA ILE A 61 -1.48 2.44 -5.06
C ILE A 61 -0.96 3.75 -5.63
N PRO A 62 -1.54 4.34 -6.70
CA PRO A 62 -1.08 5.63 -7.21
C PRO A 62 -1.18 6.75 -6.17
N THR A 63 -2.25 6.76 -5.38
CA THR A 63 -2.45 7.76 -4.32
C THR A 63 -1.40 7.60 -3.21
N ILE A 64 -1.15 6.37 -2.75
CA ILE A 64 -0.13 6.07 -1.73
C ILE A 64 1.25 6.49 -2.22
N ILE A 65 1.61 6.15 -3.47
CA ILE A 65 2.90 6.54 -4.05
C ILE A 65 3.04 8.06 -4.15
N SER A 66 1.99 8.76 -4.58
CA SER A 66 1.98 10.22 -4.67
C SER A 66 2.16 10.87 -3.28
N PHE A 67 1.43 10.36 -2.29
CA PHE A 67 1.56 10.81 -0.90
C PHE A 67 2.97 10.56 -0.37
N TRP A 68 3.50 9.35 -0.55
CA TRP A 68 4.84 8.97 -0.12
C TRP A 68 5.91 9.89 -0.72
N ARG A 69 5.87 10.15 -2.02
CA ARG A 69 6.83 11.03 -2.70
C ARG A 69 6.82 12.45 -2.11
N LYS A 70 5.64 13.01 -1.91
CA LYS A 70 5.49 14.35 -1.31
C LYS A 70 6.00 14.38 0.13
N TYR A 71 5.66 13.37 0.92
CA TYR A 71 6.11 13.24 2.30
C TYR A 71 7.63 13.09 2.36
N GLN A 72 8.19 12.18 1.57
CA GLN A 72 9.63 11.93 1.51
C GLN A 72 10.41 13.19 1.11
N THR A 73 9.96 13.93 0.10
CA THR A 73 10.61 15.19 -0.32
C THR A 73 10.67 16.19 0.83
N LYS A 74 9.55 16.42 1.53
CA LYS A 74 9.51 17.33 2.68
C LYS A 74 10.45 16.86 3.79
N LEU A 75 10.48 15.55 4.05
CA LEU A 75 11.32 14.97 5.09
C LEU A 75 12.79 15.15 4.76
N LEU A 76 13.21 14.82 3.55
CA LEU A 76 14.61 14.99 3.10
C LEU A 76 15.03 16.46 3.08
N ASP A 77 14.15 17.37 2.66
CA ASP A 77 14.42 18.82 2.68
C ASP A 77 14.65 19.32 4.12
N SER A 78 13.92 18.79 5.09
CA SER A 78 14.10 19.15 6.51
C SER A 78 15.43 18.69 7.11
N LEU A 79 16.07 17.69 6.48
CA LEU A 79 17.35 17.11 6.92
C LEU A 79 18.56 17.70 6.20
N LYS A 80 18.36 18.49 5.13
CA LYS A 80 19.47 19.12 4.40
C LYS A 80 20.36 19.96 5.31
N GLY A 81 21.68 19.74 5.20
CA GLY A 81 22.68 20.46 5.98
C GLY A 81 22.77 20.05 7.45
N LYS A 82 22.08 18.99 7.87
CA LYS A 82 22.16 18.45 9.23
C LYS A 82 22.93 17.14 9.25
N GLU A 83 23.72 16.92 10.28
CA GLU A 83 24.28 15.60 10.57
C GLU A 83 23.16 14.70 11.08
N VAL A 84 23.03 13.53 10.48
CA VAL A 84 22.00 12.55 10.81
C VAL A 84 22.61 11.17 10.94
N VAL A 85 22.11 10.39 11.88
CA VAL A 85 22.44 8.97 12.03
C VAL A 85 21.39 8.17 11.27
N ILE A 86 21.85 7.30 10.36
CA ILE A 86 21.00 6.43 9.57
C ILE A 86 21.28 4.97 9.86
N ALA A 87 20.26 4.13 9.81
CA ALA A 87 20.34 2.68 9.87
C ALA A 87 19.60 2.09 8.68
N GLY A 88 20.08 0.95 8.19
CA GLY A 88 19.43 0.23 7.10
C GLY A 88 19.07 -1.19 7.51
N ASP A 89 17.91 -1.66 7.04
CA ASP A 89 17.47 -3.03 7.24
C ASP A 89 16.92 -3.62 5.94
N GLY A 90 17.29 -4.88 5.68
CA GLY A 90 16.87 -5.63 4.50
C GLY A 90 15.90 -6.75 4.87
N ARG A 91 14.77 -6.80 4.19
CA ARG A 91 13.76 -7.86 4.36
C ARG A 91 13.46 -8.54 3.03
N HIS A 92 13.37 -9.86 3.05
CA HIS A 92 12.99 -10.68 1.90
C HIS A 92 11.55 -11.21 2.05
N ASP A 93 10.89 -11.46 0.92
CA ASP A 93 9.53 -11.99 0.84
C ASP A 93 9.42 -13.47 1.25
N SER A 94 10.54 -14.21 1.17
CA SER A 94 10.63 -15.61 1.58
C SER A 94 12.04 -15.95 2.07
N MET A 95 12.14 -17.03 2.84
CA MET A 95 13.44 -17.52 3.35
C MET A 95 14.20 -18.28 2.25
N GLY A 96 15.53 -18.06 2.20
CA GLY A 96 16.47 -18.82 1.37
C GLY A 96 16.48 -18.41 -0.12
N HIS A 97 16.94 -19.35 -0.97
CA HIS A 97 17.14 -19.12 -2.41
C HIS A 97 15.88 -18.90 -3.25
N SER A 98 14.69 -18.99 -2.65
CA SER A 98 13.39 -18.77 -3.32
C SER A 98 12.90 -17.32 -3.25
N ALA A 99 13.58 -16.46 -2.53
CA ALA A 99 13.22 -15.04 -2.42
C ALA A 99 13.31 -14.36 -3.78
N LYS A 100 12.19 -13.85 -4.28
CA LYS A 100 12.11 -13.12 -5.56
C LYS A 100 12.18 -11.62 -5.37
N TYR A 101 11.70 -11.14 -4.25
CA TYR A 101 11.62 -9.72 -3.93
C TYR A 101 12.20 -9.46 -2.55
N GLY A 102 12.84 -8.33 -2.42
CA GLY A 102 13.33 -7.81 -1.17
C GLY A 102 12.99 -6.34 -1.03
N THR A 103 12.96 -5.87 0.19
CA THR A 103 12.89 -4.45 0.50
C THR A 103 14.11 -4.09 1.34
N TYR A 104 14.69 -2.94 1.03
CA TYR A 104 15.71 -2.33 1.89
C TYR A 104 15.17 -1.01 2.40
N THR A 105 15.10 -0.88 3.70
CA THR A 105 14.52 0.30 4.37
C THR A 105 15.64 1.10 5.01
N ILE A 106 15.68 2.39 4.75
CA ILE A 106 16.60 3.34 5.39
C ILE A 106 15.83 4.14 6.43
N PHE A 107 16.27 4.03 7.66
CA PHE A 107 15.71 4.67 8.83
C PHE A 107 16.66 5.78 9.32
N CYS A 108 16.12 6.96 9.57
CA CYS A 108 16.86 8.04 10.20
C CYS A 108 16.65 7.97 11.72
N CYS A 109 17.70 7.57 12.44
CA CYS A 109 17.64 7.43 13.89
C CYS A 109 17.48 8.79 14.60
N THR A 110 18.00 9.86 14.00
CA THR A 110 17.92 11.21 14.59
C THR A 110 16.49 11.71 14.74
N ILE A 111 15.62 11.37 13.79
CA ILE A 111 14.21 11.82 13.78
C ILE A 111 13.23 10.67 14.02
N GLY A 112 13.70 9.43 14.09
CA GLY A 112 12.86 8.26 14.34
C GLY A 112 11.93 7.89 13.18
N LEU A 113 12.28 8.19 11.92
CA LEU A 113 11.42 7.98 10.75
C LEU A 113 12.14 7.25 9.61
N ILE A 114 11.34 6.51 8.82
CA ILE A 114 11.81 5.92 7.56
C ILE A 114 11.94 7.04 6.52
N ILE A 115 13.13 7.16 5.93
CA ILE A 115 13.42 8.19 4.93
C ILE A 115 13.47 7.64 3.50
N HIS A 116 13.69 6.34 3.35
CA HIS A 116 13.71 5.71 2.03
C HIS A 116 13.38 4.23 2.09
N ILE A 117 12.76 3.72 1.02
CA ILE A 117 12.47 2.29 0.83
C ILE A 117 12.83 1.95 -0.60
N VAL A 118 13.67 0.91 -0.76
CA VAL A 118 14.05 0.37 -2.06
C VAL A 118 13.44 -1.02 -2.22
N LEU A 119 12.78 -1.24 -3.35
CA LEU A 119 12.34 -2.56 -3.76
C LEU A 119 13.42 -3.19 -4.63
N VAL A 120 13.85 -4.39 -4.26
CA VAL A 120 14.86 -5.17 -4.98
C VAL A 120 14.21 -6.45 -5.49
N GLN A 121 14.37 -6.71 -6.78
CA GLN A 121 13.98 -7.96 -7.38
C GLN A 121 15.25 -8.80 -7.64
N ALA A 122 15.28 -10.02 -7.12
CA ALA A 122 16.35 -10.95 -7.43
C ALA A 122 16.22 -11.39 -8.88
N SER A 123 17.10 -10.93 -9.76
CA SER A 123 17.25 -11.49 -11.09
C SER A 123 18.04 -12.80 -10.98
N LYS A 124 17.48 -13.90 -11.51
CA LYS A 124 18.26 -15.11 -11.72
C LYS A 124 19.34 -14.80 -12.75
N ILE A 125 20.59 -14.67 -12.31
CA ILE A 125 21.72 -14.71 -13.21
C ILE A 125 21.81 -16.17 -13.68
N HIS A 126 21.41 -16.46 -14.90
CA HIS A 126 21.77 -17.70 -15.59
C HIS A 126 23.27 -17.58 -15.88
N LEU A 127 24.08 -18.18 -15.05
CA LEU A 127 25.46 -18.54 -15.44
C LEU A 127 25.32 -19.69 -16.45
N SER A 128 25.46 -19.36 -17.70
CA SER A 128 25.70 -20.32 -18.79
C SER A 128 27.16 -20.77 -18.81
#